data_2bf871d97ee56c6e19f97ca25c8fa464
#
_entry.id   2bf871d97ee56c6e19f97ca25c8fa464
#
_cell.length_a   1.000
_cell.length_b   1.000
_cell.length_c   1.000
_cell.angle_alpha   90.00
_cell.angle_beta   90.00
_cell.angle_gamma   90.00
#
_symmetry.space_group_name_H-M   'P 1'
#
loop_
_entity.id
_entity.type
_entity.pdbx_description
1 polymer ?
#
loop_
_entity_poly.entity_id
_entity_poly.type
_entity_poly.pdbx_seq_one_letter_code
_entity_poly.pdbx_strand_id
1 'polypeptide(L)'
;MKAAIRDDNPVLFFEHVLLYNLSEELPEGDYTCALDQADVVKEGKDITLLTYSRMRHHCLKAVEELEKKEVDVELIDLISLKPFDMETIHIKWF
;
A
#
# COMPACT_ATOMS: atom_id res chain seq x y z
N MET A 1 7.03 6.37 8.62
CA MET A 1 8.26 6.59 9.42
C MET A 1 7.99 7.10 10.84
N LYS A 2 7.17 8.10 11.02
CA LYS A 2 6.89 8.62 12.39
C LYS A 2 6.33 7.54 13.32
N ALA A 3 5.38 6.72 12.83
CA ALA A 3 4.83 5.62 13.61
C ALA A 3 5.89 4.58 13.98
N ALA A 4 6.83 4.30 13.08
CA ALA A 4 7.93 3.36 13.33
C ALA A 4 8.88 3.88 14.42
N ILE A 5 9.17 5.18 14.40
CA ILE A 5 10.01 5.82 15.41
C ILE A 5 9.34 5.83 16.80
N ARG A 6 8.02 6.04 16.82
CA ARG A 6 7.24 6.12 18.05
C ARG A 6 6.80 4.78 18.62
N ASP A 7 7.01 3.69 17.90
CA ASP A 7 6.66 2.34 18.36
C ASP A 7 7.60 1.89 19.46
N ASP A 8 7.07 1.21 20.49
CA ASP A 8 7.85 0.72 21.63
C ASP A 8 8.70 -0.53 21.32
N ASN A 9 8.43 -1.17 20.19
CA ASN A 9 9.15 -2.36 19.76
C ASN A 9 10.26 -2.00 18.78
N PRO A 10 11.28 -2.87 18.59
CA PRO A 10 12.22 -2.70 17.49
C PRO A 10 11.48 -2.75 16.15
N VAL A 11 11.77 -1.77 15.28
CA VAL A 11 11.12 -1.66 13.97
C VAL A 11 12.18 -1.66 12.87
N LEU A 12 12.03 -2.57 11.90
CA LEU A 12 12.81 -2.56 10.67
C LEU A 12 12.04 -1.79 9.60
N PHE A 13 12.62 -0.71 9.14
CA PHE A 13 12.02 0.16 8.13
C PHE A 13 12.78 0.02 6.81
N PHE A 14 12.17 -0.65 5.83
CA PHE A 14 12.77 -0.89 4.53
C PHE A 14 12.38 0.21 3.55
N GLU A 15 13.37 0.75 2.86
CA GLU A 15 13.17 1.78 1.83
C GLU A 15 13.70 1.29 0.49
N HIS A 16 13.01 1.66 -0.59
CA HIS A 16 13.48 1.40 -1.95
C HIS A 16 14.15 2.67 -2.49
N VAL A 17 15.43 2.60 -2.79
CA VAL A 17 16.20 3.77 -3.20
C VAL A 17 15.65 4.47 -4.45
N LEU A 18 15.04 3.74 -5.36
CA LEU A 18 14.45 4.31 -6.58
C LEU A 18 13.18 5.11 -6.32
N LEU A 19 12.63 5.09 -5.10
CA LEU A 19 11.51 5.95 -4.70
C LEU A 19 11.95 7.33 -4.20
N TYR A 20 13.24 7.54 -3.94
CA TYR A 20 13.73 8.79 -3.34
C TYR A 20 13.50 10.02 -4.22
N ASN A 21 13.44 9.84 -5.53
CA ASN A 21 13.20 10.93 -6.47
C ASN A 21 11.70 11.21 -6.74
N LEU A 22 10.81 10.44 -6.14
CA LEU A 22 9.38 10.68 -6.25
C LEU A 22 8.92 11.70 -5.23
N SER A 23 8.06 12.62 -5.67
CA SER A 23 7.48 13.66 -4.83
C SER A 23 5.98 13.48 -4.74
N GLU A 24 5.43 13.78 -3.59
CA GLU A 24 3.99 13.68 -3.33
C GLU A 24 3.60 14.79 -2.36
N GLU A 25 2.38 15.31 -2.53
CA GLU A 25 1.84 16.24 -1.54
C GLU A 25 1.51 15.53 -0.25
N LEU A 26 1.94 16.11 0.86
CA LEU A 26 1.67 15.58 2.20
C LEU A 26 0.61 16.43 2.89
N PRO A 27 -0.25 15.80 3.73
CA PRO A 27 -1.14 16.57 4.60
C PRO A 27 -0.35 17.51 5.52
N GLU A 28 -0.90 18.69 5.77
CA GLU A 28 -0.31 19.63 6.73
C GLU A 28 -0.48 19.10 8.16
N GLY A 29 0.47 19.46 9.01
CA GLY A 29 0.45 19.10 10.42
C GLY A 29 1.13 17.77 10.73
N ASP A 30 0.98 17.33 11.98
CA ASP A 30 1.55 16.08 12.46
C ASP A 30 0.56 14.94 12.26
N TYR A 31 0.96 13.91 11.54
CA TYR A 31 0.13 12.73 11.32
C TYR A 31 0.98 11.45 11.30
N THR A 32 0.33 10.33 11.59
CA THR A 32 0.95 9.01 11.53
C THR A 32 0.06 8.05 10.76
N CYS A 33 0.68 7.05 10.13
CA CYS A 33 -0.02 5.92 9.53
C CYS A 33 0.09 4.72 10.45
N ALA A 34 -0.99 3.98 10.62
CA ALA A 34 -0.98 2.78 11.44
C ALA A 34 -0.04 1.72 10.83
N LEU A 35 0.75 1.05 11.68
CA LEU A 35 1.70 0.02 11.24
C LEU A 35 1.02 -1.32 10.92
N ASP A 36 -0.22 -1.51 11.33
CA ASP A 36 -0.97 -2.75 11.19
C ASP A 36 -2.08 -2.69 10.14
N GLN A 37 -2.10 -1.65 9.32
CA GLN A 37 -3.15 -1.45 8.32
C GLN A 37 -2.56 -1.35 6.91
N ALA A 38 -3.20 -2.04 5.97
CA ALA A 38 -2.93 -1.90 4.54
C ALA A 38 -3.73 -0.73 3.97
N ASP A 39 -3.30 -0.25 2.81
CA ASP A 39 -3.98 0.81 2.07
C ASP A 39 -4.69 0.21 0.85
N VAL A 40 -6.01 0.37 0.78
CA VAL A 40 -6.78 0.00 -0.42
C VAL A 40 -6.67 1.16 -1.40
N VAL A 41 -5.73 1.05 -2.33
CA VAL A 41 -5.43 2.12 -3.30
C VAL A 41 -6.56 2.28 -4.30
N LYS A 42 -7.16 1.17 -4.71
CA LYS A 42 -8.29 1.15 -5.65
C LYS A 42 -9.19 -0.04 -5.34
N GLU A 43 -10.49 0.18 -5.35
CA GLU A 43 -11.46 -0.90 -5.21
C GLU A 43 -11.82 -1.51 -6.56
N GLY A 44 -12.08 -2.82 -6.58
CA GLY A 44 -12.46 -3.55 -7.78
C GLY A 44 -13.09 -4.90 -7.43
N LYS A 45 -13.63 -5.58 -8.42
CA LYS A 45 -14.43 -6.81 -8.22
C LYS A 45 -13.87 -8.05 -8.91
N ASP A 46 -13.07 -7.89 -9.95
CA ASP A 46 -12.64 -9.02 -10.78
C ASP A 46 -11.35 -9.66 -10.29
N ILE A 47 -10.34 -8.87 -9.98
CA ILE A 47 -9.03 -9.33 -9.56
C ILE A 47 -8.53 -8.46 -8.41
N THR A 48 -7.87 -9.08 -7.44
CA THR A 48 -7.17 -8.36 -6.36
C THR A 48 -5.67 -8.48 -6.54
N LEU A 49 -4.98 -7.34 -6.61
CA LEU A 49 -3.52 -7.28 -6.63
C LEU A 49 -3.01 -6.81 -5.26
N LEU A 50 -2.14 -7.62 -4.67
CA LEU A 50 -1.44 -7.27 -3.43
C LEU A 50 -0.03 -6.82 -3.76
N THR A 51 0.40 -5.70 -3.21
CA THR A 51 1.71 -5.13 -3.50
C THR A 51 2.29 -4.41 -2.30
N TYR A 52 3.55 -4.06 -2.38
CA TYR A 52 4.20 -3.21 -1.39
C TYR A 52 5.39 -2.46 -2.02
N SER A 53 5.79 -1.37 -1.38
CA SER A 53 6.93 -0.55 -1.78
C SER A 53 6.83 -0.07 -3.24
N ARG A 54 7.93 -0.08 -3.96
CA ARG A 54 8.00 0.41 -5.34
C ARG A 54 7.05 -0.31 -6.30
N MET A 55 6.75 -1.56 -6.05
CA MET A 55 5.85 -2.33 -6.92
C MET A 55 4.44 -1.74 -6.96
N ARG A 56 4.03 -0.95 -5.97
CA ARG A 56 2.79 -0.19 -6.00
C ARG A 56 2.68 0.65 -7.28
N HIS A 57 3.74 1.33 -7.67
CA HIS A 57 3.75 2.19 -8.87
C HIS A 57 3.65 1.37 -10.16
N HIS A 58 4.31 0.23 -10.22
CA HIS A 58 4.18 -0.68 -11.36
C HIS A 58 2.77 -1.28 -11.45
N CYS A 59 2.20 -1.66 -10.32
CA CYS A 59 0.83 -2.17 -10.26
C CYS A 59 -0.20 -1.13 -10.68
N LEU A 60 -0.01 0.14 -10.33
CA LEU A 60 -0.90 1.22 -10.77
C LEU A 60 -0.94 1.33 -12.30
N LYS A 61 0.20 1.20 -12.95
CA LYS A 61 0.26 1.18 -14.44
C LYS A 61 -0.45 -0.03 -15.03
N ALA A 62 -0.26 -1.21 -14.42
CA ALA A 62 -0.96 -2.41 -14.85
C ALA A 62 -2.47 -2.29 -14.68
N VAL A 63 -2.93 -1.69 -13.59
CA VAL A 63 -4.35 -1.43 -13.34
C VAL A 63 -4.94 -0.55 -14.42
N GLU A 64 -4.26 0.52 -14.81
CA GLU A 64 -4.73 1.42 -15.88
C GLU A 64 -4.90 0.67 -17.21
N GLU A 65 -3.97 -0.21 -17.57
CA GLU A 65 -4.07 -1.02 -18.78
C GLU A 65 -5.21 -2.04 -18.72
N LEU A 66 -5.41 -2.67 -17.57
CA LEU A 66 -6.49 -3.63 -17.38
C LEU A 66 -7.86 -2.96 -17.39
N GLU A 67 -7.98 -1.74 -16.89
CA GLU A 67 -9.22 -0.97 -17.00
C GLU A 67 -9.62 -0.70 -18.46
N LYS A 68 -8.65 -0.45 -19.33
CA LYS A 68 -8.90 -0.30 -20.76
C LYS A 68 -9.44 -1.57 -21.39
N LYS A 69 -9.18 -2.73 -20.79
CA LYS A 69 -9.67 -4.04 -21.21
C LYS A 69 -10.94 -4.47 -20.49
N GLU A 70 -11.58 -3.54 -19.76
CA GLU A 70 -12.81 -3.79 -18.99
C GLU A 70 -12.63 -4.79 -17.83
N VAL A 71 -11.42 -4.91 -17.29
CA VAL A 71 -11.15 -5.70 -16.08
C VAL A 71 -11.14 -4.77 -14.87
N ASP A 72 -11.99 -5.06 -13.89
CA ASP A 72 -12.10 -4.28 -12.65
C ASP A 72 -11.12 -4.83 -11.61
N VAL A 73 -10.04 -4.10 -11.37
CA VAL A 73 -8.93 -4.54 -10.52
C VAL A 73 -8.96 -3.81 -9.19
N GLU A 74 -8.88 -4.58 -8.10
CA GLU A 74 -8.63 -4.05 -6.76
C GLU A 74 -7.13 -4.06 -6.47
N LEU A 75 -6.59 -2.94 -6.03
CA LEU A 75 -5.18 -2.81 -5.67
C LEU A 75 -5.04 -2.49 -4.19
N ILE A 76 -4.32 -3.34 -3.47
CA ILE A 76 -4.03 -3.19 -2.05
C ILE A 76 -2.53 -3.07 -1.84
N ASP A 77 -2.10 -1.99 -1.19
CA ASP A 77 -0.72 -1.78 -0.74
C ASP A 77 -0.62 -2.24 0.71
N LEU A 78 0.18 -3.27 0.95
CA LEU A 78 0.33 -3.85 2.28
C LEU A 78 0.99 -2.91 3.28
N ILE A 79 1.89 -2.06 2.82
CA ILE A 79 2.69 -1.12 3.63
C ILE A 79 3.55 -1.86 4.65
N SER A 80 2.94 -2.62 5.56
CA SER A 80 3.63 -3.38 6.61
C SER A 80 3.59 -4.86 6.32
N LEU A 81 4.75 -5.52 6.42
CA LEU A 81 4.87 -6.96 6.27
C LEU A 81 4.66 -7.69 7.60
N LYS A 82 4.94 -7.01 8.71
CA LYS A 82 4.69 -7.52 10.06
C LYS A 82 4.40 -6.32 10.98
N PRO A 83 3.21 -6.24 11.63
CA PRO A 83 2.09 -7.15 11.44
C PRO A 83 1.46 -7.04 10.05
N PHE A 84 1.00 -8.17 9.52
CA PHE A 84 0.36 -8.27 8.21
C PHE A 84 -1.15 -8.07 8.35
N ASP A 85 -1.73 -7.15 7.60
CA ASP A 85 -3.16 -6.84 7.70
C ASP A 85 -4.02 -7.87 6.97
N MET A 86 -4.18 -9.04 7.60
CA MET A 86 -5.01 -10.11 7.07
C MET A 86 -6.50 -9.77 7.05
N GLU A 87 -6.96 -8.92 7.95
CA GLU A 87 -8.38 -8.54 8.00
C GLU A 87 -8.82 -7.83 6.73
N THR A 88 -8.07 -6.83 6.29
CA THR A 88 -8.39 -6.10 5.06
C THR A 88 -8.40 -7.04 3.86
N ILE A 89 -7.40 -7.90 3.74
CA ILE A 89 -7.31 -8.86 2.63
C ILE A 89 -8.47 -9.86 2.68
N HIS A 90 -8.76 -10.40 3.85
CA HIS A 90 -9.81 -11.39 4.04
C HIS A 90 -11.20 -10.84 3.70
N ILE A 91 -11.53 -9.65 4.18
CA ILE A 91 -12.79 -8.98 3.90
C ILE A 91 -12.95 -8.72 2.40
N LYS A 92 -11.89 -8.27 1.73
CA LYS A 92 -11.92 -7.97 0.30
C LYS A 92 -11.94 -9.21 -0.58
N TRP A 93 -11.40 -10.33 -0.11
CA TRP A 93 -11.34 -11.56 -0.89
C TRP A 93 -12.66 -12.33 -0.86
N PHE A 94 -13.41 -12.21 0.20
CA PHE A 94 -14.71 -12.87 0.38
C PHE A 94 -15.84 -11.84 0.38
#